data_f798d1f71f7a4a693a7cbdd63ba2c14d
#
_entry.id   f798d1f71f7a4a693a7cbdd63ba2c14d
#
_cell.length_a   1.000
_cell.length_b   1.000
_cell.length_c   1.000
_cell.angle_alpha   90.00
_cell.angle_beta   90.00
_cell.angle_gamma   90.00
#
_symmetry.space_group_name_H-M   'P 1'
#
loop_
_entity.id
_entity.type
_entity.pdbx_description
1 polymer ?
#
loop_
_entity_poly.entity_id
_entity_poly.type
_entity_poly.pdbx_seq_one_letter_code
_entity_poly.pdbx_strand_id
1 'polypeptide(L)'
;EKLLENQAKYFKNYFNIIIVSSQKKKLNEIGNQQGVNVFFIPFTRKITPINDIIATYKLYRYLIKEKPTIVHTQTPKAGIVGMLASFLAKIPVRMHTVGGLPLMESKGLKRILLNYVEILTYALATNIYSNSFGLLKFIIDQKFCKKDKIKVLSNGSSNGIDLNFFDPLKIKTKERDQLMLSLGIKNNEFIFLYVGRLVRDKGINELVYAFKKILFNNKKFKLLLVGNFEEDLDPLKKEVIDEINLNPNIVYGGYQNDIRPYLAISNCFVFPTYREGFPNVILQAGAMNIPCIVSNINGCNEIIKDRINGILIAKKNIQELIEAMLSISSNHNLRNKLSKNSRQIILKNFDQKSIWESLRNEYNMLSNV
;
A
#
# COMPACT_ATOMS: atom_id res chain seq x y z
N GLU A 1 10.60 -2.50 2.35
CA GLU A 1 11.28 -1.98 1.17
C GLU A 1 10.38 -1.01 0.42
N LYS A 2 9.34 -1.46 -0.27
CA LYS A 2 8.44 -0.61 -1.07
C LYS A 2 7.67 0.46 -0.27
N LEU A 3 7.46 0.27 1.04
CA LEU A 3 6.72 1.23 1.87
C LEU A 3 7.51 2.51 2.12
N LEU A 4 8.83 2.42 2.25
CA LEU A 4 9.74 3.52 2.60
C LEU A 4 10.85 3.68 1.56
N GLU A 5 10.55 3.40 0.30
CA GLU A 5 11.51 3.46 -0.80
C GLU A 5 12.15 4.85 -0.88
N ASN A 6 13.49 4.87 -0.89
CA ASN A 6 14.32 6.09 -0.90
C ASN A 6 14.18 7.04 0.31
N GLN A 7 13.26 6.77 1.24
CA GLN A 7 13.02 7.66 2.38
C GLN A 7 14.25 7.81 3.27
N ALA A 8 14.93 6.70 3.61
CA ALA A 8 16.12 6.76 4.44
C ALA A 8 17.30 7.48 3.75
N LYS A 9 17.42 7.33 2.41
CA LYS A 9 18.40 8.07 1.62
C LYS A 9 18.17 9.59 1.67
N TYR A 10 16.92 10.02 1.70
CA TYR A 10 16.58 11.44 1.89
C TYR A 10 16.91 11.91 3.29
N PHE A 11 16.48 11.17 4.32
CA PHE A 11 16.63 11.58 5.71
C PHE A 11 18.07 11.54 6.24
N LYS A 12 18.96 10.71 5.67
CA LYS A 12 20.38 10.68 6.09
C LYS A 12 21.10 12.02 5.90
N ASN A 13 20.58 12.92 5.07
CA ASN A 13 21.14 14.25 4.89
C ASN A 13 20.82 15.19 6.06
N TYR A 14 19.92 14.78 6.96
CA TYR A 14 19.44 15.58 8.08
C TYR A 14 19.61 14.89 9.43
N PHE A 15 19.63 13.56 9.43
CA PHE A 15 19.63 12.73 10.65
C PHE A 15 20.58 11.53 10.48
N ASN A 16 21.08 11.04 11.61
CA ASN A 16 21.75 9.73 11.65
C ASN A 16 20.68 8.62 11.64
N ILE A 17 20.55 7.91 10.52
CA ILE A 17 19.47 6.93 10.28
C ILE A 17 19.98 5.50 10.43
N ILE A 18 19.21 4.69 11.18
CA ILE A 18 19.42 3.26 11.30
C ILE A 18 18.12 2.55 10.91
N ILE A 19 18.18 1.65 9.91
CA ILE A 19 17.05 0.82 9.53
C ILE A 19 17.07 -0.49 10.29
N VAL A 20 15.93 -0.84 10.94
CA VAL A 20 15.75 -2.09 11.67
C VAL A 20 14.73 -2.97 10.96
N SER A 21 15.09 -4.21 10.61
CA SER A 21 14.16 -5.14 9.93
C SER A 21 14.58 -6.61 10.11
N SER A 22 13.71 -7.54 9.65
CA SER A 22 13.84 -8.99 9.87
C SER A 22 14.42 -9.80 8.69
N GLN A 23 14.68 -9.21 7.54
CA GLN A 23 15.23 -9.91 6.37
C GLN A 23 16.69 -9.53 6.16
N LYS A 24 17.61 -10.24 6.80
CA LYS A 24 19.05 -9.86 6.89
C LYS A 24 19.68 -9.53 5.54
N LYS A 25 19.55 -10.42 4.53
CA LYS A 25 20.15 -10.21 3.20
C LYS A 25 19.60 -8.93 2.55
N LYS A 26 18.30 -8.83 2.45
CA LYS A 26 17.60 -7.69 1.84
C LYS A 26 17.82 -6.37 2.62
N LEU A 27 17.90 -6.46 3.95
CA LEU A 27 18.18 -5.31 4.81
C LEU A 27 19.57 -4.73 4.52
N ASN A 28 20.60 -5.59 4.37
CA ASN A 28 21.96 -5.17 4.01
C ASN A 28 22.01 -4.54 2.60
N GLU A 29 21.32 -5.13 1.63
CA GLU A 29 21.20 -4.57 0.28
C GLU A 29 20.60 -3.16 0.30
N ILE A 30 19.50 -2.96 1.05
CA ILE A 30 18.85 -1.65 1.22
C ILE A 30 19.76 -0.68 1.94
N GLY A 31 20.44 -1.11 3.01
CA GLY A 31 21.40 -0.28 3.73
C GLY A 31 22.49 0.26 2.83
N ASN A 32 23.09 -0.62 2.01
CA ASN A 32 24.12 -0.24 1.04
C ASN A 32 23.58 0.72 -0.04
N GLN A 33 22.41 0.41 -0.62
CA GLN A 33 21.78 1.26 -1.66
C GLN A 33 21.43 2.65 -1.15
N GLN A 34 20.95 2.75 0.09
CA GLN A 34 20.54 4.03 0.68
C GLN A 34 21.69 4.73 1.45
N GLY A 35 22.79 4.02 1.71
CA GLY A 35 23.95 4.52 2.43
C GLY A 35 23.63 4.85 3.88
N VAL A 36 22.93 3.93 4.59
CA VAL A 36 22.54 4.05 5.99
C VAL A 36 22.88 2.78 6.76
N ASN A 37 23.09 2.91 8.07
CA ASN A 37 23.31 1.77 8.96
C ASN A 37 22.05 0.91 9.08
N VAL A 38 22.28 -0.40 9.32
CA VAL A 38 21.19 -1.35 9.46
C VAL A 38 21.38 -2.24 10.68
N PHE A 39 20.27 -2.67 11.30
CA PHE A 39 20.29 -3.61 12.41
C PHE A 39 19.25 -4.72 12.17
N PHE A 40 19.70 -5.98 12.26
CA PHE A 40 18.84 -7.14 12.04
C PHE A 40 18.17 -7.63 13.33
N ILE A 41 16.84 -7.81 13.27
CA ILE A 41 16.04 -8.43 14.32
C ILE A 41 15.18 -9.55 13.74
N PRO A 42 15.22 -10.78 14.29
CA PRO A 42 14.41 -11.88 13.79
C PRO A 42 12.97 -11.77 14.30
N PHE A 43 12.07 -11.19 13.52
CA PHE A 43 10.64 -11.26 13.77
C PHE A 43 9.87 -11.65 12.48
N THR A 44 8.68 -12.23 12.63
CA THR A 44 7.86 -12.74 11.55
C THR A 44 6.56 -11.96 11.44
N ARG A 45 5.84 -12.10 10.31
CA ARG A 45 4.48 -11.54 10.16
C ARG A 45 3.42 -12.31 10.94
N LYS A 46 3.72 -13.56 11.33
CA LYS A 46 2.81 -14.41 12.13
C LYS A 46 2.87 -14.01 13.61
N ILE A 47 1.82 -14.32 14.36
CA ILE A 47 1.81 -14.15 15.82
C ILE A 47 2.71 -15.24 16.41
N THR A 48 3.85 -14.86 16.98
CA THR A 48 4.88 -15.76 17.52
C THR A 48 5.39 -15.22 18.86
N PRO A 49 4.66 -15.40 19.97
CA PRO A 49 4.95 -14.70 21.25
C PRO A 49 6.39 -14.86 21.75
N ILE A 50 6.94 -16.06 21.71
CA ILE A 50 8.32 -16.33 22.18
C ILE A 50 9.34 -15.57 21.30
N ASN A 51 9.20 -15.66 19.97
CA ASN A 51 10.09 -14.93 19.05
C ASN A 51 9.94 -13.41 19.20
N ASP A 52 8.73 -12.94 19.49
CA ASP A 52 8.46 -11.52 19.69
C ASP A 52 9.12 -11.00 20.97
N ILE A 53 9.13 -11.80 22.05
CA ILE A 53 9.88 -11.47 23.29
C ILE A 53 11.39 -11.42 23.01
N ILE A 54 11.94 -12.40 22.31
CA ILE A 54 13.37 -12.42 21.93
C ILE A 54 13.71 -11.21 21.07
N ALA A 55 12.87 -10.89 20.10
CA ALA A 55 13.05 -9.72 19.23
C ALA A 55 13.01 -8.42 20.03
N THR A 56 12.06 -8.28 20.96
CA THR A 56 11.93 -7.13 21.87
C THR A 56 13.17 -6.96 22.73
N TYR A 57 13.67 -8.06 23.33
CA TYR A 57 14.89 -8.02 24.16
C TYR A 57 16.13 -7.64 23.35
N LYS A 58 16.31 -8.18 22.15
CA LYS A 58 17.42 -7.81 21.27
C LYS A 58 17.37 -6.35 20.87
N LEU A 59 16.17 -5.85 20.53
CA LEU A 59 15.99 -4.43 20.20
C LEU A 59 16.25 -3.54 21.41
N TYR A 60 15.72 -3.88 22.57
CA TYR A 60 15.98 -3.17 23.84
C TYR A 60 17.47 -3.03 24.13
N ARG A 61 18.23 -4.15 24.06
CA ARG A 61 19.70 -4.11 24.26
C ARG A 61 20.39 -3.19 23.26
N TYR A 62 19.95 -3.21 22.00
CA TYR A 62 20.47 -2.34 20.96
C TYR A 62 20.15 -0.85 21.25
N LEU A 63 18.91 -0.54 21.62
CA LEU A 63 18.47 0.81 21.90
C LEU A 63 19.15 1.44 23.12
N ILE A 64 19.45 0.65 24.15
CA ILE A 64 20.27 1.13 25.31
C ILE A 64 21.68 1.53 24.88
N LYS A 65 22.26 0.80 23.93
CA LYS A 65 23.61 1.08 23.41
C LYS A 65 23.61 2.33 22.51
N GLU A 66 22.69 2.38 21.54
CA GLU A 66 22.66 3.45 20.52
C GLU A 66 22.04 4.76 21.03
N LYS A 67 21.14 4.68 22.02
CA LYS A 67 20.42 5.82 22.64
C LYS A 67 19.82 6.79 21.60
N PRO A 68 19.03 6.31 20.61
CA PRO A 68 18.46 7.19 19.61
C PRO A 68 17.46 8.17 20.25
N THR A 69 17.36 9.37 19.73
CA THR A 69 16.35 10.35 20.14
C THR A 69 14.95 9.92 19.74
N ILE A 70 14.82 9.35 18.55
CA ILE A 70 13.53 8.94 17.97
C ILE A 70 13.59 7.47 17.57
N VAL A 71 12.56 6.70 17.93
CA VAL A 71 12.27 5.39 17.32
C VAL A 71 10.93 5.49 16.60
N HIS A 72 10.92 5.22 15.29
CA HIS A 72 9.72 5.27 14.44
C HIS A 72 9.39 3.90 13.85
N THR A 73 8.23 3.35 14.18
CA THR A 73 7.74 2.04 13.69
C THR A 73 6.58 2.22 12.70
N GLN A 74 6.45 1.29 11.73
CA GLN A 74 5.54 1.48 10.60
C GLN A 74 4.64 0.27 10.26
N THR A 75 4.72 -0.83 11.00
CA THR A 75 3.87 -2.01 10.76
C THR A 75 3.36 -2.55 12.08
N PRO A 76 2.23 -3.26 12.15
CA PRO A 76 1.67 -3.74 13.41
C PRO A 76 2.66 -4.54 14.25
N LYS A 77 3.40 -5.48 13.65
CA LYS A 77 4.41 -6.28 14.36
C LYS A 77 5.59 -5.42 14.85
N ALA A 78 6.12 -4.54 13.98
CA ALA A 78 7.18 -3.62 14.40
C ALA A 78 6.65 -2.60 15.43
N GLY A 79 5.37 -2.26 15.39
CA GLY A 79 4.69 -1.42 16.37
C GLY A 79 4.83 -1.98 17.77
N ILE A 80 4.30 -3.17 18.02
CA ILE A 80 4.32 -3.74 19.38
C ILE A 80 5.74 -4.03 19.87
N VAL A 81 6.59 -4.66 19.05
CA VAL A 81 7.98 -4.99 19.39
C VAL A 81 8.80 -3.71 19.61
N GLY A 82 8.70 -2.76 18.69
CA GLY A 82 9.48 -1.52 18.71
C GLY A 82 9.04 -0.57 19.82
N MET A 83 7.73 -0.37 20.04
CA MET A 83 7.24 0.51 21.09
C MET A 83 7.54 -0.06 22.48
N LEU A 84 7.40 -1.37 22.70
CA LEU A 84 7.72 -2.00 23.97
C LEU A 84 9.23 -1.90 24.27
N ALA A 85 10.10 -2.24 23.31
CA ALA A 85 11.55 -2.12 23.48
C ALA A 85 11.98 -0.67 23.75
N SER A 86 11.41 0.29 23.03
CA SER A 86 11.72 1.71 23.16
C SER A 86 11.23 2.29 24.49
N PHE A 87 10.07 1.85 24.97
CA PHE A 87 9.55 2.23 26.27
C PHE A 87 10.46 1.74 27.40
N LEU A 88 10.86 0.47 27.37
CA LEU A 88 11.77 -0.13 28.35
C LEU A 88 13.17 0.54 28.30
N ALA A 89 13.64 0.91 27.12
CA ALA A 89 14.90 1.62 26.93
C ALA A 89 14.80 3.13 27.25
N LYS A 90 13.63 3.62 27.67
CA LYS A 90 13.37 5.03 28.01
C LYS A 90 13.69 5.99 26.88
N ILE A 91 13.44 5.56 25.61
CA ILE A 91 13.60 6.44 24.45
C ILE A 91 12.57 7.58 24.55
N PRO A 92 13.01 8.85 24.42
CA PRO A 92 12.12 10.00 24.65
C PRO A 92 10.99 10.08 23.62
N VAL A 93 11.29 9.91 22.34
CA VAL A 93 10.30 10.02 21.25
C VAL A 93 10.04 8.65 20.63
N ARG A 94 8.83 8.15 20.82
CA ARG A 94 8.39 6.83 20.34
C ARG A 94 7.22 7.02 19.37
N MET A 95 7.54 7.04 18.08
CA MET A 95 6.59 7.28 16.99
C MET A 95 6.08 5.96 16.41
N HIS A 96 4.78 5.88 16.15
CA HIS A 96 4.17 4.76 15.44
C HIS A 96 3.28 5.26 14.30
N THR A 97 3.58 4.85 13.07
CA THR A 97 2.69 5.09 11.92
C THR A 97 1.84 3.87 11.64
N VAL A 98 0.53 4.06 11.67
CA VAL A 98 -0.47 3.04 11.38
C VAL A 98 -0.73 3.02 9.88
N GLY A 99 -0.18 2.02 9.20
CA GLY A 99 -0.28 1.86 7.74
C GLY A 99 -1.45 0.97 7.28
N GLY A 100 -2.30 0.52 8.21
CA GLY A 100 -3.45 -0.35 7.98
C GLY A 100 -3.64 -1.32 9.14
N LEU A 101 -4.88 -1.72 9.40
CA LEU A 101 -5.26 -2.54 10.55
C LEU A 101 -5.84 -3.89 10.10
N PRO A 102 -5.09 -5.00 10.25
CA PRO A 102 -5.59 -6.35 9.98
C PRO A 102 -6.86 -6.71 10.74
N LEU A 103 -7.06 -6.08 11.91
CA LEU A 103 -8.23 -6.30 12.76
C LEU A 103 -9.56 -5.89 12.10
N MET A 104 -9.55 -4.99 11.09
CA MET A 104 -10.79 -4.52 10.45
C MET A 104 -11.58 -5.64 9.76
N GLU A 105 -10.92 -6.69 9.28
CA GLU A 105 -11.55 -7.87 8.67
C GLU A 105 -11.45 -9.13 9.58
N SER A 106 -10.94 -8.99 10.81
CA SER A 106 -10.84 -10.08 11.77
C SER A 106 -12.09 -10.19 12.64
N LYS A 107 -12.44 -11.42 13.07
CA LYS A 107 -13.61 -11.71 13.92
C LYS A 107 -13.19 -12.56 15.14
N GLY A 108 -14.09 -12.65 16.14
CA GLY A 108 -13.92 -13.50 17.31
C GLY A 108 -12.67 -13.19 18.14
N LEU A 109 -12.08 -14.21 18.75
CA LEU A 109 -10.92 -14.08 19.65
C LEU A 109 -9.72 -13.39 18.98
N LYS A 110 -9.50 -13.64 17.69
CA LYS A 110 -8.43 -12.99 16.93
C LYS A 110 -8.62 -11.47 16.91
N ARG A 111 -9.84 -10.99 16.73
CA ARG A 111 -10.16 -9.55 16.76
C ARG A 111 -9.88 -8.96 18.13
N ILE A 112 -10.27 -9.64 19.20
CA ILE A 112 -10.06 -9.19 20.58
C ILE A 112 -8.56 -9.06 20.86
N LEU A 113 -7.78 -10.10 20.54
CA LEU A 113 -6.32 -10.07 20.70
C LEU A 113 -5.68 -8.91 19.94
N LEU A 114 -6.05 -8.72 18.68
CA LEU A 114 -5.49 -7.62 17.86
C LEU A 114 -5.88 -6.24 18.42
N ASN A 115 -7.09 -6.07 18.96
CA ASN A 115 -7.48 -4.83 19.62
C ASN A 115 -6.57 -4.51 20.81
N TYR A 116 -6.30 -5.50 21.69
CA TYR A 116 -5.39 -5.31 22.82
C TYR A 116 -3.95 -4.98 22.39
N VAL A 117 -3.46 -5.62 21.34
CA VAL A 117 -2.13 -5.34 20.79
C VAL A 117 -2.05 -3.89 20.27
N GLU A 118 -3.07 -3.40 19.57
CA GLU A 118 -3.09 -2.02 19.08
C GLU A 118 -3.20 -1.02 20.25
N ILE A 119 -4.09 -1.26 21.22
CA ILE A 119 -4.23 -0.40 22.41
C ILE A 119 -2.90 -0.31 23.15
N LEU A 120 -2.22 -1.43 23.38
CA LEU A 120 -0.92 -1.46 24.05
C LEU A 120 0.15 -0.72 23.24
N THR A 121 0.22 -0.98 21.92
CA THR A 121 1.16 -0.29 21.03
C THR A 121 0.97 1.23 21.12
N TYR A 122 -0.28 1.69 21.07
CA TYR A 122 -0.58 3.12 21.15
C TYR A 122 -0.36 3.71 22.53
N ALA A 123 -0.60 2.95 23.60
CA ALA A 123 -0.28 3.38 24.96
C ALA A 123 1.22 3.63 25.13
N LEU A 124 2.07 2.76 24.60
CA LEU A 124 3.54 2.82 24.69
C LEU A 124 4.16 3.88 23.75
N ALA A 125 3.53 4.23 22.65
CA ALA A 125 3.98 5.32 21.77
C ALA A 125 3.80 6.69 22.44
N THR A 126 4.65 7.66 22.14
CA THR A 126 4.43 9.09 22.49
C THR A 126 3.56 9.79 21.44
N ASN A 127 3.77 9.46 20.16
CA ASN A 127 3.11 10.08 19.02
C ASN A 127 2.63 8.98 18.04
N ILE A 128 1.39 9.10 17.59
CA ILE A 128 0.79 8.15 16.64
C ILE A 128 0.43 8.90 15.36
N TYR A 129 0.70 8.28 14.23
CA TYR A 129 0.37 8.81 12.91
C TYR A 129 -0.49 7.81 12.16
N SER A 130 -1.58 8.28 11.60
CA SER A 130 -2.36 7.49 10.64
C SER A 130 -1.98 7.92 9.23
N ASN A 131 -1.83 6.96 8.32
CA ASN A 131 -1.58 7.26 6.92
C ASN A 131 -2.84 7.63 6.12
N SER A 132 -4.02 7.67 6.78
CA SER A 132 -5.28 8.09 6.17
C SER A 132 -6.24 8.68 7.22
N PHE A 133 -7.11 9.60 6.79
CA PHE A 133 -8.13 10.20 7.66
C PHE A 133 -9.22 9.20 8.06
N GLY A 134 -9.59 8.30 7.14
CA GLY A 134 -10.55 7.23 7.46
C GLY A 134 -10.03 6.26 8.51
N LEU A 135 -8.74 5.91 8.47
CA LEU A 135 -8.12 5.06 9.48
C LEU A 135 -7.98 5.79 10.82
N LEU A 136 -7.61 7.09 10.82
CA LEU A 136 -7.60 7.94 12.02
C LEU A 136 -8.99 7.95 12.67
N LYS A 137 -10.04 8.22 11.89
CA LYS A 137 -11.43 8.20 12.39
C LYS A 137 -11.76 6.85 13.02
N PHE A 138 -11.46 5.75 12.34
CA PHE A 138 -11.68 4.40 12.84
C PHE A 138 -11.00 4.17 14.21
N ILE A 139 -9.72 4.55 14.35
CA ILE A 139 -8.95 4.38 15.60
C ILE A 139 -9.58 5.15 16.76
N ILE A 140 -10.04 6.39 16.50
CA ILE A 140 -10.71 7.22 17.50
C ILE A 140 -12.08 6.63 17.87
N ASP A 141 -12.89 6.23 16.90
CA ASP A 141 -14.23 5.66 17.11
C ASP A 141 -14.15 4.34 17.91
N GLN A 142 -13.09 3.53 17.70
CA GLN A 142 -12.82 2.32 18.48
C GLN A 142 -12.19 2.62 19.86
N LYS A 143 -11.91 3.88 20.19
CA LYS A 143 -11.28 4.32 21.44
C LYS A 143 -9.92 3.66 21.72
N PHE A 144 -9.12 3.38 20.66
CA PHE A 144 -7.80 2.75 20.83
C PHE A 144 -6.77 3.73 21.41
N CYS A 145 -6.93 5.04 21.18
CA CYS A 145 -6.16 6.08 21.81
C CYS A 145 -6.97 7.39 21.92
N LYS A 146 -6.42 8.38 22.67
CA LYS A 146 -6.99 9.73 22.73
C LYS A 146 -6.77 10.46 21.42
N LYS A 147 -7.68 11.38 21.07
CA LYS A 147 -7.65 12.15 19.81
C LYS A 147 -6.43 13.06 19.67
N ASP A 148 -5.93 13.60 20.77
CA ASP A 148 -4.75 14.48 20.82
C ASP A 148 -3.43 13.75 20.57
N LYS A 149 -3.43 12.41 20.72
CA LYS A 149 -2.25 11.56 20.54
C LYS A 149 -2.02 11.10 19.10
N ILE A 150 -3.02 11.23 18.23
CA ILE A 150 -2.98 10.73 16.85
C ILE A 150 -3.30 11.83 15.84
N LYS A 151 -2.53 11.89 14.75
CA LYS A 151 -2.79 12.79 13.62
C LYS A 151 -2.43 12.15 12.29
N VAL A 152 -2.89 12.75 11.20
CA VAL A 152 -2.44 12.47 9.83
C VAL A 152 -1.42 13.54 9.45
N LEU A 153 -0.28 13.13 8.86
CA LEU A 153 0.69 14.07 8.32
C LEU A 153 0.34 14.39 6.86
N SER A 154 0.38 15.67 6.51
CA SER A 154 0.02 16.14 5.16
C SER A 154 -1.36 15.62 4.72
N ASN A 155 -1.46 15.08 3.51
CA ASN A 155 -2.69 14.49 2.95
C ASN A 155 -2.77 12.96 3.16
N GLY A 156 -2.03 12.42 4.12
CA GLY A 156 -1.91 10.97 4.32
C GLY A 156 -0.77 10.38 3.48
N SER A 157 -0.80 9.04 3.30
CA SER A 157 0.31 8.26 2.77
C SER A 157 1.53 8.19 3.70
N SER A 158 2.29 7.11 3.64
CA SER A 158 3.54 6.95 4.41
C SER A 158 4.77 7.45 3.64
N ASN A 159 4.69 7.55 2.32
CA ASN A 159 5.86 7.83 1.47
C ASN A 159 5.56 8.70 0.24
N GLY A 160 4.29 8.95 -0.08
CA GLY A 160 3.93 9.61 -1.32
C GLY A 160 4.32 8.81 -2.57
N ILE A 161 4.50 9.51 -3.68
CA ILE A 161 4.88 8.92 -4.96
C ILE A 161 5.98 9.73 -5.63
N ASP A 162 7.01 9.05 -6.16
CA ASP A 162 8.03 9.66 -7.01
C ASP A 162 7.45 9.91 -8.41
N LEU A 163 7.07 11.15 -8.65
CA LEU A 163 6.45 11.61 -9.90
C LEU A 163 7.43 11.65 -11.07
N ASN A 164 8.74 11.69 -10.79
CA ASN A 164 9.74 11.58 -11.82
C ASN A 164 9.93 10.12 -12.25
N PHE A 165 9.82 9.18 -11.32
CA PHE A 165 9.87 7.75 -11.64
C PHE A 165 8.57 7.28 -12.31
N PHE A 166 7.40 7.63 -11.76
CA PHE A 166 6.07 7.31 -12.32
C PHE A 166 5.63 8.41 -13.30
N ASP A 167 6.34 8.49 -14.42
CA ASP A 167 6.04 9.41 -15.52
C ASP A 167 5.72 8.61 -16.80
N PRO A 168 4.49 8.72 -17.35
CA PRO A 168 4.09 8.00 -18.56
C PRO A 168 4.99 8.30 -19.77
N LEU A 169 5.62 9.48 -19.83
CA LEU A 169 6.50 9.87 -20.93
C LEU A 169 7.85 9.13 -20.90
N LYS A 170 8.21 8.49 -19.78
CA LYS A 170 9.45 7.73 -19.65
C LYS A 170 9.38 6.30 -20.17
N ILE A 171 8.18 5.79 -20.44
CA ILE A 171 8.00 4.46 -21.02
C ILE A 171 7.93 4.57 -22.54
N LYS A 172 8.96 4.08 -23.21
CA LYS A 172 9.10 4.18 -24.67
C LYS A 172 8.04 3.32 -25.38
N THR A 173 7.56 3.77 -26.53
CA THR A 173 6.60 3.02 -27.36
C THR A 173 7.09 1.61 -27.65
N LYS A 174 8.35 1.45 -28.05
CA LYS A 174 8.96 0.12 -28.31
C LYS A 174 8.86 -0.82 -27.09
N GLU A 175 9.07 -0.32 -25.87
CA GLU A 175 8.95 -1.10 -24.63
C GLU A 175 7.51 -1.56 -24.40
N ARG A 176 6.54 -0.67 -24.64
CA ARG A 176 5.11 -0.99 -24.56
C ARG A 176 4.71 -2.07 -25.56
N ASP A 177 5.13 -1.92 -26.83
CA ASP A 177 4.81 -2.86 -27.90
C ASP A 177 5.42 -4.23 -27.66
N GLN A 178 6.68 -4.28 -27.18
CA GLN A 178 7.35 -5.52 -26.82
C GLN A 178 6.66 -6.22 -25.64
N LEU A 179 6.22 -5.48 -24.63
CA LEU A 179 5.48 -6.05 -23.51
C LEU A 179 4.12 -6.59 -23.96
N MET A 180 3.36 -5.84 -24.77
CA MET A 180 2.08 -6.32 -25.30
C MET A 180 2.24 -7.59 -26.12
N LEU A 181 3.26 -7.64 -26.99
CA LEU A 181 3.57 -8.84 -27.78
C LEU A 181 3.90 -10.04 -26.89
N SER A 182 4.76 -9.85 -25.86
CA SER A 182 5.14 -10.92 -24.93
C SER A 182 3.97 -11.46 -24.10
N LEU A 183 2.95 -10.64 -23.85
CA LEU A 183 1.74 -10.99 -23.13
C LEU A 183 0.61 -11.50 -24.04
N GLY A 184 0.82 -11.55 -25.37
CA GLY A 184 -0.20 -11.94 -26.35
C GLY A 184 -1.37 -10.96 -26.43
N ILE A 185 -1.16 -9.67 -26.11
CA ILE A 185 -2.18 -8.63 -26.10
C ILE A 185 -2.07 -7.82 -27.40
N LYS A 186 -3.22 -7.59 -28.07
CA LYS A 186 -3.30 -6.83 -29.32
C LYS A 186 -3.56 -5.34 -29.07
N ASN A 187 -3.13 -4.47 -29.99
CA ASN A 187 -3.28 -3.01 -29.86
C ASN A 187 -4.75 -2.52 -29.80
N ASN A 188 -5.69 -3.32 -30.27
CA ASN A 188 -7.12 -2.98 -30.27
C ASN A 188 -7.88 -3.58 -29.08
N GLU A 189 -7.19 -4.18 -28.11
CA GLU A 189 -7.80 -4.75 -26.90
C GLU A 189 -7.78 -3.73 -25.76
N PHE A 190 -8.85 -3.73 -24.97
CA PHE A 190 -8.99 -2.87 -23.81
C PHE A 190 -8.51 -3.61 -22.56
N ILE A 191 -7.49 -3.06 -21.89
CA ILE A 191 -6.79 -3.72 -20.79
C ILE A 191 -7.25 -3.14 -19.45
N PHE A 192 -7.90 -3.97 -18.63
CA PHE A 192 -8.09 -3.74 -17.20
C PHE A 192 -6.89 -4.31 -16.46
N LEU A 193 -6.22 -3.49 -15.65
CA LEU A 193 -5.05 -3.90 -14.87
C LEU A 193 -5.40 -3.98 -13.38
N TYR A 194 -4.93 -5.04 -12.75
CA TYR A 194 -4.81 -5.16 -11.31
C TYR A 194 -3.34 -5.34 -10.92
N VAL A 195 -2.88 -4.65 -9.87
CA VAL A 195 -1.54 -4.83 -9.30
C VAL A 195 -1.65 -5.03 -7.80
N GLY A 196 -1.12 -6.13 -7.29
CA GLY A 196 -1.13 -6.47 -5.87
C GLY A 196 -1.08 -7.97 -5.62
N ARG A 197 -1.14 -8.37 -4.36
CA ARG A 197 -1.25 -9.78 -4.00
C ARG A 197 -2.57 -10.36 -4.52
N LEU A 198 -2.51 -11.54 -5.11
CA LEU A 198 -3.70 -12.23 -5.62
C LEU A 198 -4.32 -13.06 -4.48
N VAL A 199 -5.10 -12.39 -3.64
CA VAL A 199 -5.76 -12.94 -2.45
C VAL A 199 -7.20 -12.45 -2.35
N ARG A 200 -8.01 -13.13 -1.52
CA ARG A 200 -9.44 -12.84 -1.39
C ARG A 200 -9.72 -11.42 -0.87
N ASP A 201 -8.97 -10.95 0.14
CA ASP A 201 -9.19 -9.61 0.73
C ASP A 201 -8.87 -8.45 -0.22
N LYS A 202 -8.23 -8.76 -1.36
CA LYS A 202 -7.98 -7.80 -2.44
C LYS A 202 -9.09 -7.77 -3.51
N GLY A 203 -10.16 -8.55 -3.32
CA GLY A 203 -11.32 -8.54 -4.21
C GLY A 203 -11.08 -9.21 -5.56
N ILE A 204 -10.09 -10.13 -5.63
CA ILE A 204 -9.76 -10.82 -6.90
C ILE A 204 -10.91 -11.73 -7.34
N ASN A 205 -11.62 -12.37 -6.39
CA ASN A 205 -12.77 -13.19 -6.75
C ASN A 205 -13.84 -12.34 -7.46
N GLU A 206 -14.19 -11.18 -6.89
CA GLU A 206 -15.17 -10.26 -7.47
C GLU A 206 -14.71 -9.71 -8.81
N LEU A 207 -13.41 -9.40 -8.94
CA LEU A 207 -12.84 -8.89 -10.19
C LEU A 207 -12.95 -9.91 -11.31
N VAL A 208 -12.57 -11.16 -11.06
CA VAL A 208 -12.63 -12.24 -12.05
C VAL A 208 -14.09 -12.54 -12.45
N TYR A 209 -15.01 -12.58 -11.47
CA TYR A 209 -16.44 -12.76 -11.77
C TYR A 209 -17.02 -11.61 -12.59
N ALA A 210 -16.71 -10.36 -12.24
CA ALA A 210 -17.15 -9.18 -12.98
C ALA A 210 -16.58 -9.21 -14.41
N PHE A 211 -15.29 -9.50 -14.55
CA PHE A 211 -14.62 -9.59 -15.85
C PHE A 211 -15.24 -10.66 -16.74
N LYS A 212 -15.49 -11.86 -16.19
CA LYS A 212 -16.18 -12.93 -16.94
C LYS A 212 -17.54 -12.48 -17.45
N LYS A 213 -18.31 -11.73 -16.68
CA LYS A 213 -19.62 -11.21 -17.09
C LYS A 213 -19.52 -10.21 -18.24
N ILE A 214 -18.57 -9.27 -18.21
CA ILE A 214 -18.44 -8.28 -19.29
C ILE A 214 -17.90 -8.86 -20.59
N LEU A 215 -17.18 -9.98 -20.54
CA LEU A 215 -16.69 -10.70 -21.75
C LEU A 215 -17.80 -11.23 -22.64
N PHE A 216 -19.00 -11.53 -22.12
CA PHE A 216 -20.13 -11.95 -22.95
C PHE A 216 -20.49 -10.90 -23.99
N ASN A 217 -20.32 -9.61 -23.66
CA ASN A 217 -20.69 -8.50 -24.52
C ASN A 217 -19.54 -8.01 -25.41
N ASN A 218 -18.28 -8.29 -25.04
CA ASN A 218 -17.14 -7.83 -25.83
C ASN A 218 -15.88 -8.67 -25.56
N LYS A 219 -15.50 -9.51 -26.52
CA LYS A 219 -14.30 -10.36 -26.43
C LYS A 219 -12.97 -9.60 -26.61
N LYS A 220 -12.98 -8.29 -26.83
CA LYS A 220 -11.77 -7.45 -26.94
C LYS A 220 -11.28 -6.91 -25.60
N PHE A 221 -11.80 -7.42 -24.49
CA PHE A 221 -11.32 -7.07 -23.16
C PHE A 221 -10.21 -8.03 -22.70
N LYS A 222 -9.21 -7.50 -22.03
CA LYS A 222 -8.17 -8.25 -21.31
C LYS A 222 -8.15 -7.84 -19.84
N LEU A 223 -7.99 -8.82 -18.96
CA LEU A 223 -7.69 -8.61 -17.55
C LEU A 223 -6.25 -9.00 -17.30
N LEU A 224 -5.40 -8.01 -16.97
CA LEU A 224 -3.99 -8.21 -16.66
C LEU A 224 -3.81 -8.21 -15.13
N LEU A 225 -3.37 -9.34 -14.58
CA LEU A 225 -3.15 -9.55 -13.16
C LEU A 225 -1.65 -9.56 -12.86
N VAL A 226 -1.17 -8.60 -12.09
CA VAL A 226 0.25 -8.47 -11.72
C VAL A 226 0.43 -8.61 -10.22
N GLY A 227 1.19 -9.63 -9.79
CA GLY A 227 1.48 -9.94 -8.38
C GLY A 227 1.57 -11.43 -8.11
N ASN A 228 1.82 -11.80 -6.85
CA ASN A 228 1.90 -13.20 -6.45
C ASN A 228 0.59 -13.68 -5.82
N PHE A 229 0.29 -14.95 -6.02
CA PHE A 229 -0.64 -15.68 -5.15
C PHE A 229 -0.04 -15.84 -3.76
N GLU A 230 -0.85 -15.74 -2.71
CA GLU A 230 -0.48 -16.07 -1.32
C GLU A 230 -1.52 -17.07 -0.76
N GLU A 231 -1.37 -18.33 -1.12
CA GLU A 231 -2.32 -19.40 -0.80
C GLU A 231 -2.43 -19.70 0.70
N ASP A 232 -1.33 -19.55 1.45
CA ASP A 232 -1.26 -19.88 2.88
C ASP A 232 -2.05 -18.94 3.80
N LEU A 233 -2.32 -17.71 3.36
CA LEU A 233 -2.87 -16.66 4.24
C LEU A 233 -4.33 -16.32 3.96
N ASP A 234 -4.69 -16.18 2.69
CA ASP A 234 -6.04 -15.77 2.26
C ASP A 234 -6.30 -16.24 0.82
N PRO A 235 -6.48 -17.56 0.58
CA PRO A 235 -6.55 -18.13 -0.75
C PRO A 235 -7.78 -17.64 -1.53
N LEU A 236 -7.63 -17.62 -2.86
CA LEU A 236 -8.73 -17.44 -3.79
C LEU A 236 -9.61 -18.69 -3.83
N LYS A 237 -10.83 -18.54 -4.31
CA LYS A 237 -11.68 -19.69 -4.62
C LYS A 237 -11.09 -20.49 -5.76
N LYS A 238 -11.25 -21.82 -5.71
CA LYS A 238 -10.72 -22.73 -6.74
C LYS A 238 -11.23 -22.38 -8.13
N GLU A 239 -12.54 -22.13 -8.28
CA GLU A 239 -13.16 -21.73 -9.55
C GLU A 239 -12.58 -20.43 -10.13
N VAL A 240 -12.07 -19.53 -9.29
CA VAL A 240 -11.41 -18.29 -9.71
C VAL A 240 -10.00 -18.56 -10.21
N ILE A 241 -9.28 -19.45 -9.54
CA ILE A 241 -7.94 -19.89 -9.97
C ILE A 241 -8.05 -20.61 -11.31
N ASP A 242 -9.03 -21.52 -11.44
CA ASP A 242 -9.29 -22.23 -12.70
C ASP A 242 -9.64 -21.25 -13.85
N GLU A 243 -10.48 -20.24 -13.58
CA GLU A 243 -10.81 -19.21 -14.56
C GLU A 243 -9.57 -18.37 -14.95
N ILE A 244 -8.70 -18.00 -14.01
CA ILE A 244 -7.46 -17.28 -14.32
C ILE A 244 -6.54 -18.11 -15.23
N ASN A 245 -6.46 -19.40 -15.02
CA ASN A 245 -5.57 -20.29 -15.78
C ASN A 245 -6.13 -20.68 -17.16
N LEU A 246 -7.44 -20.79 -17.31
CA LEU A 246 -8.07 -21.33 -18.51
C LEU A 246 -8.61 -20.24 -19.46
N ASN A 247 -8.89 -19.04 -18.97
CA ASN A 247 -9.48 -17.99 -19.79
C ASN A 247 -8.40 -17.21 -20.55
N PRO A 248 -8.33 -17.28 -21.89
CA PRO A 248 -7.28 -16.59 -22.69
C PRO A 248 -7.37 -15.06 -22.63
N ASN A 249 -8.44 -14.51 -22.07
CA ASN A 249 -8.59 -13.07 -21.87
C ASN A 249 -8.11 -12.61 -20.49
N ILE A 250 -7.71 -13.52 -19.60
CA ILE A 250 -7.06 -13.21 -18.34
C ILE A 250 -5.58 -13.51 -18.48
N VAL A 251 -4.75 -12.48 -18.34
CA VAL A 251 -3.30 -12.57 -18.51
C VAL A 251 -2.65 -12.45 -17.14
N TYR A 252 -1.95 -13.50 -16.71
CA TYR A 252 -1.19 -13.48 -15.46
C TYR A 252 0.25 -13.02 -15.73
N GLY A 253 0.60 -11.83 -15.28
CA GLY A 253 1.92 -11.23 -15.44
C GLY A 253 2.93 -11.55 -14.34
N GLY A 254 2.55 -12.34 -13.32
CA GLY A 254 3.42 -12.66 -12.19
C GLY A 254 3.84 -11.44 -11.37
N TYR A 255 4.82 -11.63 -10.47
CA TYR A 255 5.40 -10.55 -9.70
C TYR A 255 6.36 -9.72 -10.55
N GLN A 256 6.19 -8.41 -10.50
CA GLN A 256 7.04 -7.46 -11.23
C GLN A 256 7.70 -6.47 -10.26
N ASN A 257 9.00 -6.26 -10.46
CA ASN A 257 9.74 -5.24 -9.70
C ASN A 257 9.36 -3.83 -10.17
N ASP A 258 9.21 -3.64 -11.47
CA ASP A 258 8.75 -2.40 -12.09
C ASP A 258 7.40 -2.62 -12.77
N ILE A 259 6.39 -1.93 -12.26
CA ILE A 259 5.02 -2.03 -12.79
C ILE A 259 4.69 -0.94 -13.81
N ARG A 260 5.58 0.02 -14.04
CA ARG A 260 5.34 1.15 -14.94
C ARG A 260 5.02 0.73 -16.37
N PRO A 261 5.74 -0.25 -17.00
CA PRO A 261 5.39 -0.75 -18.32
C PRO A 261 3.97 -1.35 -18.38
N TYR A 262 3.56 -2.07 -17.33
CA TYR A 262 2.22 -2.67 -17.20
C TYR A 262 1.13 -1.60 -17.06
N LEU A 263 1.39 -0.55 -16.28
CA LEU A 263 0.51 0.63 -16.21
C LEU A 263 0.43 1.31 -17.58
N ALA A 264 1.55 1.51 -18.27
CA ALA A 264 1.61 2.24 -19.53
C ALA A 264 0.87 1.58 -20.70
N ILE A 265 0.65 0.25 -20.66
CA ILE A 265 -0.17 -0.46 -21.67
C ILE A 265 -1.64 -0.56 -21.29
N SER A 266 -2.02 -0.17 -20.08
CA SER A 266 -3.36 -0.39 -19.52
C SER A 266 -4.30 0.79 -19.75
N ASN A 267 -5.59 0.50 -19.88
CA ASN A 267 -6.62 1.52 -20.08
C ASN A 267 -7.38 1.89 -18.81
N CYS A 268 -7.40 0.99 -17.82
CA CYS A 268 -8.06 1.20 -16.54
C CYS A 268 -7.41 0.34 -15.46
N PHE A 269 -7.14 0.95 -14.30
CA PHE A 269 -6.69 0.23 -13.11
C PHE A 269 -7.89 -0.14 -12.24
N VAL A 270 -8.00 -1.41 -11.82
CA VAL A 270 -9.14 -1.92 -11.05
C VAL A 270 -8.65 -2.51 -9.73
N PHE A 271 -9.14 -1.96 -8.61
CA PHE A 271 -8.66 -2.33 -7.28
C PHE A 271 -9.82 -2.49 -6.27
N PRO A 272 -10.60 -3.59 -6.35
CA PRO A 272 -11.81 -3.81 -5.55
C PRO A 272 -11.51 -4.38 -4.15
N THR A 273 -10.47 -3.90 -3.51
CA THR A 273 -9.96 -4.38 -2.22
C THR A 273 -10.96 -4.15 -1.07
N TYR A 274 -10.90 -5.00 -0.04
CA TYR A 274 -11.82 -4.90 1.11
C TYR A 274 -11.29 -3.99 2.24
N ARG A 275 -9.98 -3.82 2.32
CA ARG A 275 -9.32 -2.99 3.33
C ARG A 275 -7.98 -2.47 2.84
N GLU A 276 -7.70 -1.24 3.14
CA GLU A 276 -6.41 -0.59 2.93
C GLU A 276 -6.10 0.39 4.08
N GLY A 277 -4.84 0.72 4.22
CA GLY A 277 -4.46 1.92 4.95
C GLY A 277 -4.43 3.11 4.00
N PHE A 278 -3.41 3.12 3.11
CA PHE A 278 -3.27 4.08 2.02
C PHE A 278 -2.56 3.38 0.84
N PRO A 279 -3.29 2.98 -0.20
CA PRO A 279 -2.76 2.09 -1.24
C PRO A 279 -1.88 2.82 -2.26
N ASN A 280 -0.56 2.62 -2.19
CA ASN A 280 0.40 3.25 -3.11
C ASN A 280 0.14 2.90 -4.59
N VAL A 281 -0.41 1.72 -4.88
CA VAL A 281 -0.71 1.30 -6.26
C VAL A 281 -1.72 2.22 -6.96
N ILE A 282 -2.64 2.84 -6.20
CA ILE A 282 -3.57 3.84 -6.75
C ILE A 282 -2.83 5.15 -7.05
N LEU A 283 -1.88 5.56 -6.20
CA LEU A 283 -1.02 6.71 -6.48
C LEU A 283 -0.19 6.47 -7.75
N GLN A 284 0.36 5.25 -7.89
CA GLN A 284 1.16 4.84 -9.05
C GLN A 284 0.34 4.86 -10.33
N ALA A 285 -0.87 4.28 -10.31
CA ALA A 285 -1.77 4.30 -11.46
C ALA A 285 -2.18 5.74 -11.84
N GLY A 286 -2.56 6.55 -10.85
CA GLY A 286 -2.92 7.94 -11.07
C GLY A 286 -1.76 8.78 -11.62
N ALA A 287 -0.54 8.60 -11.10
CA ALA A 287 0.67 9.26 -11.60
C ALA A 287 0.96 8.90 -13.06
N MET A 288 0.62 7.68 -13.47
CA MET A 288 0.77 7.19 -14.86
C MET A 288 -0.44 7.52 -15.76
N ASN A 289 -1.31 8.47 -15.38
CA ASN A 289 -2.51 8.87 -16.12
C ASN A 289 -3.55 7.74 -16.31
N ILE A 290 -3.58 6.72 -15.44
CA ILE A 290 -4.53 5.63 -15.59
C ILE A 290 -5.76 5.87 -14.70
N PRO A 291 -6.97 5.92 -15.26
CA PRO A 291 -8.19 6.05 -14.47
C PRO A 291 -8.43 4.80 -13.64
N CYS A 292 -8.90 5.00 -12.40
CA CYS A 292 -9.02 3.91 -11.42
C CYS A 292 -10.50 3.60 -11.12
N ILE A 293 -10.83 2.31 -10.97
CA ILE A 293 -12.03 1.82 -10.30
C ILE A 293 -11.59 1.21 -8.98
N VAL A 294 -12.06 1.75 -7.85
CA VAL A 294 -11.60 1.29 -6.53
C VAL A 294 -12.76 1.17 -5.55
N SER A 295 -12.62 0.33 -4.54
CA SER A 295 -13.61 0.25 -3.45
C SER A 295 -13.69 1.55 -2.66
N ASN A 296 -14.90 1.96 -2.29
CA ASN A 296 -15.16 3.11 -1.43
C ASN A 296 -14.85 2.76 0.03
N ILE A 297 -13.57 2.73 0.35
CA ILE A 297 -13.01 2.46 1.68
C ILE A 297 -11.93 3.47 2.02
N ASN A 298 -11.54 3.54 3.29
CA ASN A 298 -10.46 4.42 3.74
C ASN A 298 -9.17 4.24 2.91
N GLY A 299 -8.45 5.31 2.71
CA GLY A 299 -7.29 5.37 1.83
C GLY A 299 -7.66 5.42 0.34
N CYS A 300 -8.53 4.53 -0.14
CA CYS A 300 -8.97 4.54 -1.55
C CYS A 300 -9.79 5.79 -1.89
N ASN A 301 -10.80 6.12 -1.08
CA ASN A 301 -11.68 7.29 -1.28
C ASN A 301 -11.02 8.63 -0.87
N GLU A 302 -9.86 8.57 -0.28
CA GLU A 302 -9.04 9.75 0.00
C GLU A 302 -8.20 10.15 -1.23
N ILE A 303 -7.77 9.16 -2.02
CA ILE A 303 -7.03 9.35 -3.28
C ILE A 303 -8.00 9.59 -4.45
N ILE A 304 -9.05 8.77 -4.54
CA ILE A 304 -10.02 8.84 -5.62
C ILE A 304 -11.26 9.62 -5.17
N LYS A 305 -11.61 10.64 -5.96
CA LYS A 305 -12.86 11.39 -5.85
C LYS A 305 -13.78 10.90 -6.97
N ASP A 306 -14.94 10.37 -6.57
CA ASP A 306 -15.85 9.70 -7.49
C ASP A 306 -16.18 10.56 -8.72
N ARG A 307 -16.10 9.98 -9.91
CA ARG A 307 -16.35 10.60 -11.23
C ARG A 307 -15.52 11.86 -11.52
N ILE A 308 -14.52 12.16 -10.69
CA ILE A 308 -13.55 13.26 -10.91
C ILE A 308 -12.23 12.71 -11.44
N ASN A 309 -11.60 11.78 -10.74
CA ASN A 309 -10.32 11.15 -11.11
C ASN A 309 -10.37 9.62 -11.10
N GLY A 310 -11.54 9.02 -10.89
CA GLY A 310 -11.79 7.58 -10.87
C GLY A 310 -13.25 7.30 -10.54
N ILE A 311 -13.58 6.03 -10.35
CA ILE A 311 -14.91 5.57 -9.93
C ILE A 311 -14.79 4.84 -8.59
N LEU A 312 -15.65 5.20 -7.64
CA LEU A 312 -15.81 4.52 -6.37
C LEU A 312 -16.94 3.50 -6.47
N ILE A 313 -16.70 2.28 -6.02
CA ILE A 313 -17.69 1.21 -5.93
C ILE A 313 -17.85 0.73 -4.49
N ALA A 314 -19.01 0.24 -4.13
CA ALA A 314 -19.21 -0.38 -2.82
C ALA A 314 -18.36 -1.65 -2.69
N LYS A 315 -17.76 -1.83 -1.51
CA LYS A 315 -16.95 -3.01 -1.18
C LYS A 315 -17.73 -4.30 -1.41
N LYS A 316 -17.15 -5.26 -2.15
CA LYS A 316 -17.75 -6.57 -2.47
C LYS A 316 -18.99 -6.50 -3.39
N ASN A 317 -19.25 -5.38 -4.04
CA ASN A 317 -20.37 -5.21 -4.95
C ASN A 317 -19.94 -5.51 -6.39
N ILE A 318 -20.20 -6.74 -6.84
CA ILE A 318 -19.85 -7.20 -8.19
C ILE A 318 -20.64 -6.43 -9.26
N GLN A 319 -21.90 -6.07 -8.99
CA GLN A 319 -22.74 -5.38 -9.95
C GLN A 319 -22.22 -3.96 -10.22
N GLU A 320 -21.91 -3.17 -9.19
CA GLU A 320 -21.30 -1.86 -9.38
C GLU A 320 -19.93 -1.94 -10.06
N LEU A 321 -19.16 -3.01 -9.79
CA LEU A 321 -17.88 -3.24 -10.47
C LEU A 321 -18.07 -3.49 -11.97
N ILE A 322 -19.06 -4.30 -12.36
CA ILE A 322 -19.43 -4.53 -13.77
C ILE A 322 -19.81 -3.20 -14.44
N GLU A 323 -20.71 -2.44 -13.83
CA GLU A 323 -21.18 -1.16 -14.37
C GLU A 323 -20.05 -0.15 -14.54
N ALA A 324 -19.16 -0.05 -13.56
CA ALA A 324 -17.98 0.82 -13.61
C ALA A 324 -17.01 0.40 -14.74
N MET A 325 -16.73 -0.90 -14.87
CA MET A 325 -15.87 -1.42 -15.95
C MET A 325 -16.47 -1.17 -17.33
N LEU A 326 -17.76 -1.40 -17.53
CA LEU A 326 -18.47 -1.11 -18.78
C LEU A 326 -18.49 0.40 -19.06
N SER A 327 -18.76 1.23 -18.07
CA SER A 327 -18.80 2.70 -18.21
C SER A 327 -17.45 3.27 -18.68
N ILE A 328 -16.33 2.85 -18.08
CA ILE A 328 -14.99 3.31 -18.49
C ILE A 328 -14.61 2.75 -19.87
N SER A 329 -14.95 1.51 -20.18
CA SER A 329 -14.58 0.91 -21.47
C SER A 329 -15.34 1.50 -22.65
N SER A 330 -16.62 1.82 -22.49
CA SER A 330 -17.48 2.35 -23.55
C SER A 330 -17.44 3.87 -23.71
N ASN A 331 -17.21 4.62 -22.62
CA ASN A 331 -17.24 6.09 -22.64
C ASN A 331 -15.83 6.70 -22.69
N HIS A 332 -15.36 6.99 -23.91
CA HIS A 332 -14.04 7.58 -24.15
C HIS A 332 -13.87 8.97 -23.49
N ASN A 333 -14.91 9.81 -23.51
CA ASN A 333 -14.86 11.15 -22.93
C ASN A 333 -14.72 11.08 -21.40
N LEU A 334 -15.49 10.20 -20.75
CA LEU A 334 -15.34 9.96 -19.30
C LEU A 334 -13.94 9.46 -18.98
N ARG A 335 -13.46 8.44 -19.69
CA ARG A 335 -12.13 7.87 -19.47
C ARG A 335 -11.03 8.93 -19.58
N ASN A 336 -11.05 9.76 -20.63
CA ASN A 336 -10.07 10.82 -20.83
C ASN A 336 -10.12 11.89 -19.72
N LYS A 337 -11.32 12.30 -19.29
CA LYS A 337 -11.51 13.20 -18.16
C LYS A 337 -10.89 12.66 -16.89
N LEU A 338 -11.23 11.41 -16.54
CA LEU A 338 -10.73 10.74 -15.33
C LEU A 338 -9.21 10.59 -15.37
N SER A 339 -8.64 10.16 -16.50
CA SER A 339 -7.20 10.02 -16.73
C SER A 339 -6.45 11.32 -16.48
N LYS A 340 -6.86 12.40 -17.13
CA LYS A 340 -6.23 13.75 -17.00
C LYS A 340 -6.29 14.24 -15.55
N ASN A 341 -7.44 14.14 -14.90
CA ASN A 341 -7.61 14.60 -13.54
C ASN A 341 -6.85 13.72 -12.53
N SER A 342 -6.68 12.42 -12.82
CA SER A 342 -5.98 11.50 -11.93
C SER A 342 -4.57 11.98 -11.66
N ARG A 343 -3.75 12.21 -12.69
CA ARG A 343 -2.37 12.70 -12.52
C ARG A 343 -2.32 14.07 -11.82
N GLN A 344 -3.21 14.99 -12.18
CA GLN A 344 -3.23 16.35 -11.58
C GLN A 344 -3.45 16.29 -10.06
N ILE A 345 -4.38 15.45 -9.60
CA ILE A 345 -4.66 15.28 -8.18
C ILE A 345 -3.49 14.66 -7.45
N ILE A 346 -2.84 13.65 -8.06
CA ILE A 346 -1.66 13.01 -7.46
C ILE A 346 -0.50 13.99 -7.37
N LEU A 347 -0.20 14.73 -8.44
CA LEU A 347 0.84 15.79 -8.47
C LEU A 347 0.65 16.81 -7.34
N LYS A 348 -0.59 17.28 -7.16
CA LYS A 348 -0.90 18.32 -6.18
C LYS A 348 -0.80 17.84 -4.73
N ASN A 349 -1.20 16.60 -4.45
CA ASN A 349 -1.48 16.18 -3.08
C ASN A 349 -0.52 15.12 -2.51
N PHE A 350 0.19 14.36 -3.37
CA PHE A 350 0.90 13.17 -2.94
C PHE A 350 2.34 13.08 -3.45
N ASP A 351 2.92 14.22 -3.84
CA ASP A 351 4.34 14.28 -4.19
C ASP A 351 5.20 13.82 -3.01
N GLN A 352 6.16 12.95 -3.31
CA GLN A 352 7.01 12.30 -2.33
C GLN A 352 7.82 13.29 -1.49
N LYS A 353 8.39 14.32 -2.12
CA LYS A 353 9.20 15.31 -1.43
C LYS A 353 8.39 16.08 -0.40
N SER A 354 7.19 16.52 -0.76
CA SER A 354 6.29 17.24 0.14
C SER A 354 5.91 16.44 1.38
N ILE A 355 5.68 15.11 1.21
CA ILE A 355 5.40 14.21 2.33
C ILE A 355 6.63 14.01 3.20
N TRP A 356 7.82 13.85 2.61
CA TRP A 356 9.06 13.74 3.37
C TRP A 356 9.42 15.02 4.13
N GLU A 357 9.16 16.19 3.55
CA GLU A 357 9.35 17.49 4.23
C GLU A 357 8.42 17.62 5.44
N SER A 358 7.17 17.22 5.29
CA SER A 358 6.21 17.20 6.42
C SER A 358 6.70 16.29 7.54
N LEU A 359 7.22 15.11 7.22
CA LEU A 359 7.77 14.17 8.20
C LEU A 359 9.10 14.68 8.79
N ARG A 360 9.96 15.34 8.00
CA ARG A 360 11.19 15.98 8.49
C ARG A 360 10.88 17.06 9.51
N ASN A 361 9.92 17.93 9.23
CA ASN A 361 9.50 18.98 10.16
C ASN A 361 8.96 18.38 11.45
N GLU A 362 8.23 17.27 11.38
CA GLU A 362 7.78 16.54 12.56
C GLU A 362 8.94 15.98 13.38
N TYR A 363 9.94 15.35 12.75
CA TYR A 363 11.14 14.87 13.45
C TYR A 363 11.90 16.02 14.12
N ASN A 364 12.10 17.15 13.43
CA ASN A 364 12.77 18.31 14.01
C ASN A 364 12.03 18.86 15.23
N MET A 365 10.70 19.00 15.14
CA MET A 365 9.87 19.48 16.24
C MET A 365 9.99 18.57 17.47
N LEU A 366 9.98 17.24 17.26
CA LEU A 366 10.04 16.26 18.34
C LEU A 366 11.47 16.02 18.87
N SER A 367 12.51 16.31 18.08
CA SER A 367 13.92 16.16 18.52
C SER A 367 14.36 17.28 19.45
N ASN A 368 13.67 18.42 19.46
CA ASN A 368 13.99 19.59 20.28
C ASN A 368 13.31 19.55 21.66
N VAL A 369 12.70 18.44 22.01
CA VAL A 369 12.09 18.14 23.33
C VAL A 369 13.05 17.21 24.11
#